data_97d91e11dffd2990042e515b71c57dd7
#
_entry.id   97d91e11dffd2990042e515b71c57dd7
#
_cell.length_a   1.000
_cell.length_b   1.000
_cell.length_c   1.000
_cell.angle_alpha   90.00
_cell.angle_beta   90.00
_cell.angle_gamma   90.00
#
_symmetry.space_group_name_H-M   'P 1'
#
loop_
_entity.id
_entity.type
_entity.pdbx_description
1 polymer ?
#
loop_
_entity_poly.entity_id
_entity_poly.type
_entity_poly.pdbx_seq_one_letter_code
_entity_poly.pdbx_strand_id
1 'polypeptide(L)' 'MALADTFIRQVKHSGAAAGDKHADGQGLYLLVKAAGKYWRMSYRFDGKQKTLALGVYPAVSLAKARQRRDRTLKGSPTG' A
#
# COMPACT_ATOMS: atom_id res chain seq x y z
N MET A 1 -6.56 11.27 -0.83
CA MET A 1 -7.18 11.04 -2.13
C MET A 1 -7.09 9.57 -2.48
N ALA A 2 -8.17 8.97 -2.92
CA ALA A 2 -8.18 7.54 -3.21
C ALA A 2 -7.53 7.23 -4.56
N LEU A 3 -6.84 6.12 -4.64
CA LEU A 3 -6.27 5.64 -5.89
C LEU A 3 -7.35 5.00 -6.74
N ALA A 4 -7.14 5.00 -8.05
CA ALA A 4 -8.01 4.34 -9.00
C ALA A 4 -7.26 3.16 -9.61
N ASP A 5 -8.00 2.11 -9.96
CA ASP A 5 -7.42 0.92 -10.57
C ASP A 5 -6.71 1.27 -11.88
N THR A 6 -7.32 2.14 -12.67
CA THR A 6 -6.73 2.61 -13.92
C THR A 6 -5.38 3.29 -13.69
N PHE A 7 -5.30 4.14 -12.67
CA PHE A 7 -4.06 4.81 -12.33
C PHE A 7 -2.98 3.80 -11.94
N ILE A 8 -3.35 2.80 -11.13
CA ILE A 8 -2.40 1.79 -10.67
C ILE A 8 -1.83 0.99 -11.82
N ARG A 9 -2.66 0.67 -12.80
CA ARG A 9 -2.21 -0.06 -13.98
C ARG A 9 -1.22 0.75 -14.82
N GLN A 10 -1.43 2.06 -14.91
CA GLN A 10 -0.67 2.92 -15.81
C GLN A 10 0.53 3.57 -15.14
N VAL A 11 0.54 3.65 -13.82
CA VAL A 11 1.62 4.31 -13.12
C VAL A 11 2.94 3.58 -13.33
N LYS A 12 3.99 4.35 -13.57
CA LYS A 12 5.32 3.80 -13.80
C LYS A 12 6.30 4.35 -12.80
N HIS A 13 7.37 3.60 -12.58
CA HIS A 13 8.45 4.01 -11.71
C HIS A 13 9.18 5.21 -12.33
N SER A 14 9.39 6.25 -11.52
CA SER A 14 10.02 7.48 -12.01
C SER A 14 11.54 7.43 -12.00
N GLY A 15 12.11 6.36 -11.49
CA GLY A 15 13.56 6.23 -11.36
C GLY A 15 14.09 6.55 -9.98
N ALA A 16 13.24 6.93 -9.04
CA ALA A 16 13.66 7.20 -7.68
C ALA A 16 14.18 5.93 -7.00
N ALA A 17 15.30 6.02 -6.32
CA ALA A 17 15.92 4.86 -5.69
C ALA A 17 15.01 4.22 -4.64
N ALA A 18 14.28 5.05 -3.89
CA ALA A 18 13.38 4.55 -2.84
C ALA A 18 12.03 4.11 -3.39
N GLY A 19 11.77 4.32 -4.69
CA GLY A 19 10.46 4.04 -5.28
C GLY A 19 9.51 5.21 -5.14
N ASP A 20 8.36 5.11 -5.81
CA ASP A 20 7.33 6.15 -5.78
C ASP A 20 6.19 5.70 -4.89
N LYS A 21 5.80 6.55 -3.94
CA LYS A 21 4.70 6.27 -3.04
C LYS A 21 3.45 7.03 -3.49
N HIS A 22 2.36 6.30 -3.64
CA HIS A 22 1.07 6.88 -4.03
C HIS A 22 0.04 6.50 -2.96
N ALA A 23 -0.33 7.47 -2.15
CA ALA A 23 -1.22 7.21 -1.01
C ALA A 23 -2.66 7.02 -1.46
N ASP A 24 -3.32 6.01 -0.87
CA ASP A 24 -4.76 5.78 -1.08
C ASP A 24 -5.58 6.37 0.06
N GLY A 25 -4.99 6.53 1.20
CA GLY A 25 -5.66 7.03 2.39
C GLY A 25 -5.59 6.03 3.53
N GLN A 26 -5.80 6.52 4.75
CA GLN A 26 -5.77 5.71 5.96
C GLN A 26 -4.48 4.88 6.12
N GLY A 27 -3.37 5.43 5.62
CA GLY A 27 -2.08 4.77 5.74
C GLY A 27 -1.74 3.82 4.60
N LEU A 28 -2.71 3.46 3.78
CA LEU A 28 -2.46 2.57 2.63
C LEU A 28 -1.77 3.35 1.51
N TYR A 29 -0.74 2.76 0.95
CA TYR A 29 -0.09 3.35 -0.22
C TYR A 29 0.44 2.27 -1.15
N LEU A 30 0.58 2.65 -2.41
CA LEU A 30 1.19 1.81 -3.43
C LEU A 30 2.63 2.26 -3.61
N LEU A 31 3.56 1.34 -3.45
CA LEU A 31 4.98 1.62 -3.66
C LEU A 31 5.38 1.07 -5.02
N VAL A 32 5.74 1.98 -5.93
CA VAL A 32 6.14 1.61 -7.30
C VAL A 32 7.65 1.61 -7.39
N LYS A 33 8.21 0.46 -7.67
CA LYS A 33 9.66 0.28 -7.83
C LYS A 33 9.97 -0.29 -9.20
N ALA A 34 11.24 -0.29 -9.56
CA ALA A 34 11.67 -0.87 -10.83
C ALA A 34 11.29 -2.35 -10.92
N ALA A 35 11.28 -3.06 -9.79
CA ALA A 35 10.96 -4.48 -9.75
C ALA A 35 9.44 -4.75 -9.78
N GLY A 36 8.60 -3.76 -9.48
CA GLY A 36 7.17 -3.95 -9.48
C GLY A 36 6.44 -2.99 -8.56
N LYS A 37 5.18 -3.28 -8.33
CA LYS A 37 4.30 -2.46 -7.51
C LYS A 37 3.91 -3.25 -6.26
N TYR A 38 4.04 -2.60 -5.10
CA TYR A 38 3.83 -3.25 -3.82
C TYR A 38 2.82 -2.48 -2.99
N TRP A 39 1.91 -3.21 -2.33
CA TRP A 39 0.96 -2.61 -1.41
C TRP A 39 1.55 -2.61 -0.02
N ARG A 40 1.57 -1.45 0.60
CA ARG A 40 2.04 -1.30 1.97
C ARG A 40 1.13 -0.37 2.74
N MET A 41 1.16 -0.51 4.05
CA MET A 41 0.35 0.30 4.92
C MET A 41 1.21 0.80 6.07
N SER A 42 1.13 2.09 6.33
CA SER A 42 1.77 2.71 7.47
C SER A 42 0.73 2.88 8.57
N TYR A 43 1.01 2.39 9.76
CA TYR A 43 0.07 2.50 10.87
C TYR A 43 0.83 2.73 12.16
N ARG A 44 0.11 3.19 13.18
CA ARG A 44 0.71 3.45 14.48
C ARG A 44 0.15 2.47 15.49
N PHE A 45 1.05 1.80 16.18
CA PHE A 45 0.68 0.82 17.21
C PHE A 45 1.56 1.03 18.42
N ASP A 46 0.93 1.16 19.59
CA ASP A 46 1.63 1.33 20.87
C ASP A 46 2.62 2.52 20.83
N GLY A 47 2.18 3.60 20.21
CA GLY A 47 2.98 4.83 20.11
C GLY A 47 4.08 4.78 19.08
N LYS A 48 4.22 3.68 18.36
CA LYS A 48 5.27 3.52 17.35
C LYS A 48 4.70 3.38 15.97
N GLN A 49 5.35 3.99 14.99
CA GLN A 49 4.95 3.86 13.60
C GLN A 49 5.51 2.58 13.01
N LYS A 50 4.64 1.82 12.36
CA LYS A 50 5.02 0.55 11.74
C LYS A 50 4.54 0.50 10.31
N THR A 51 5.20 -0.32 9.49
CA THR A 51 4.84 -0.53 8.11
C THR A 51 4.53 -1.99 7.89
N LEU A 52 3.38 -2.26 7.27
CA LEU A 52 2.94 -3.61 6.99
C LEU A 52 2.88 -3.83 5.49
N ALA A 53 3.49 -4.90 5.01
CA ALA A 53 3.40 -5.27 3.60
C ALA A 53 2.10 -6.04 3.39
N LEU A 54 1.27 -5.55 2.46
CA LEU A 54 -0.04 -6.15 2.20
C LEU A 54 -0.04 -7.07 1.00
N GLY A 55 0.95 -6.96 0.13
CA GLY A 55 1.06 -7.80 -1.04
C GLY A 55 1.64 -7.09 -2.23
N VAL A 56 1.58 -7.74 -3.38
CA VAL A 56 2.16 -7.25 -4.63
C VAL A 56 1.06 -7.14 -5.67
N TYR A 57 1.03 -6.02 -6.39
CA TYR A 57 0.12 -5.86 -7.52
C TYR A 57 0.73 -6.55 -8.74
N PRO A 58 -0.04 -7.23 -9.60
CA PRO A 58 -1.50 -7.33 -9.58
C PRO A 58 -2.05 -8.52 -8.78
N ALA A 59 -1.20 -9.34 -8.16
CA ALA A 59 -1.68 -10.48 -7.37
C ALA A 59 -2.66 -10.02 -6.28
N VAL A 60 -2.35 -8.88 -5.64
CA VAL A 60 -3.25 -8.23 -4.71
C VAL A 60 -3.80 -6.99 -5.40
N SER A 61 -5.08 -6.99 -5.70
CA SER A 61 -5.74 -5.86 -6.35
C SER A 61 -5.97 -4.72 -5.35
N LEU A 62 -6.37 -3.56 -5.88
CA LEU A 62 -6.70 -2.41 -5.03
C LEU A 62 -7.80 -2.76 -4.02
N ALA A 63 -8.83 -3.47 -4.47
CA ALA A 63 -9.92 -3.88 -3.59
C ALA A 63 -9.43 -4.77 -2.47
N LYS A 64 -8.56 -5.73 -2.79
CA LYS A 64 -8.01 -6.63 -1.78
C LYS A 64 -7.08 -5.89 -0.82
N ALA A 65 -6.29 -4.95 -1.34
CA ALA A 65 -5.42 -4.14 -0.48
C ALA A 65 -6.24 -3.34 0.52
N ARG A 66 -7.37 -2.78 0.08
CA ARG A 66 -8.25 -2.03 0.95
C ARG A 66 -8.90 -2.92 2.00
N GLN A 67 -9.28 -4.13 1.63
CA GLN A 67 -9.82 -5.10 2.58
C GLN A 67 -8.81 -5.45 3.66
N ARG A 68 -7.57 -5.67 3.27
CA ARG A 68 -6.51 -5.98 4.23
C ARG A 68 -6.19 -4.80 5.12
N ARG A 69 -6.23 -3.59 4.56
CA ARG A 69 -6.08 -2.37 5.34
C ARG A 69 -7.18 -2.25 6.40
N ASP A 70 -8.42 -2.45 5.99
CA ASP A 70 -9.56 -2.33 6.91
C ASP A 70 -9.49 -3.37 8.01
N ARG A 71 -9.07 -4.58 7.68
CA ARG A 71 -8.89 -5.63 8.68
C ARG A 71 -7.83 -5.24 9.71
N THR A 72 -6.73 -4.64 9.25
CA THR A 72 -5.66 -4.19 10.13
C THR A 72 -6.13 -3.07 11.04
N LEU A 73 -6.93 -2.15 10.49
CA LEU A 73 -7.43 -1.01 11.26
C LEU A 73 -8.47 -1.43 12.30
N LYS A 74 -9.28 -2.44 12.00
CA LYS A 74 -10.32 -2.89 12.91
C LYS A 74 -9.80 -3.76 14.03
N GLY A 75 -8.84 -4.59 13.70
CA GLY A 75 -8.34 -5.54 14.66
C GLY A 75 -6.98 -5.16 15.16
N SER A 76 -6.49 -5.98 16.08
CA SER A 76 -5.13 -5.93 16.48
C SER A 76 -4.28 -6.26 15.26
N PRO A 77 -3.24 -5.50 14.96
CA PRO A 77 -2.37 -5.81 13.83
C PRO A 77 -1.46 -6.98 14.14
N THR A 78 -2.03 -8.03 14.58
CA THR A 78 -1.29 -9.24 14.86
C THR A 78 -1.03 -9.90 13.55
N GLY A 79 0.13 -9.95 13.33
CA GLY A 79 0.74 -10.53 12.17
C GLY A 79 -0.04 -11.27 11.28
#